data_bb9c10f2439a15b714e3cae841df5d09
#
_entry.id   bb9c10f2439a15b714e3cae841df5d09
#
_cell.length_a   1.000
_cell.length_b   1.000
_cell.length_c   1.000
_cell.angle_alpha   90.00
_cell.angle_beta   90.00
_cell.angle_gamma   90.00
#
_symmetry.space_group_name_H-M   'P 1'
#
loop_
_entity.id
_entity.type
_entity.pdbx_description
1 polymer ?
#
loop_
_entity_poly.entity_id
_entity_poly.type
_entity_poly.pdbx_seq_one_letter_code
_entity_poly.pdbx_strand_id
1 'polypeptide(L)'
;MPITRKLIVEQPNFELEFETIQENREAPARLYITGEYIMLNRKNKNRRIYEESEMLPAIKTFNEEYVLADRAAGELNHSDSPDMNLERLAHKIVKLERSSSNPDYYIGKSMVLSSPFGKILESYIRDGLKFGMSTKCLGQIMESSDGNKVKSPVILGVDAVYDPSVSTAFVNGILENREYIISDDGKIAEAYAKLDNQLASFPSKHRDAINEYILENFKKFLASL
;
A
#
# COMPACT_ATOMS: atom_id res chain seq x y z
N MET A 1 -19.22 3.46 -14.55
CA MET A 1 -18.72 4.43 -13.56
C MET A 1 -17.31 4.04 -13.20
N PRO A 2 -16.37 4.96 -13.00
CA PRO A 2 -15.04 4.60 -12.53
C PRO A 2 -15.12 3.95 -11.15
N ILE A 3 -14.33 2.90 -10.95
CA ILE A 3 -14.27 2.18 -9.67
C ILE A 3 -13.44 3.00 -8.70
N THR A 4 -14.04 3.42 -7.60
CA THR A 4 -13.30 4.08 -6.50
C THR A 4 -12.64 3.03 -5.63
N ARG A 5 -11.44 3.35 -5.12
CA ARG A 5 -10.63 2.48 -4.26
C ARG A 5 -10.12 3.25 -3.04
N LYS A 6 -9.93 2.55 -1.94
CA LYS A 6 -9.29 3.07 -0.73
C LYS A 6 -7.81 2.71 -0.72
N LEU A 7 -6.98 3.59 -0.18
CA LEU A 7 -5.60 3.25 0.14
C LEU A 7 -5.59 2.36 1.38
N ILE A 8 -5.07 1.15 1.24
CA ILE A 8 -5.04 0.13 2.28
C ILE A 8 -3.59 -0.12 2.65
N VAL A 9 -3.29 -0.02 3.93
CA VAL A 9 -1.99 -0.36 4.52
C VAL A 9 -2.18 -1.46 5.54
N GLU A 10 -1.30 -2.46 5.52
CA GLU A 10 -1.43 -3.64 6.36
C GLU A 10 -0.49 -3.59 7.55
N GLN A 11 -0.76 -4.44 8.53
CA GLN A 11 0.17 -4.62 9.64
C GLN A 11 1.37 -5.44 9.18
N PRO A 12 2.58 -5.10 9.68
CA PRO A 12 3.80 -5.77 9.27
C PRO A 12 3.87 -7.21 9.76
N ASN A 13 4.51 -8.06 8.97
CA ASN A 13 5.03 -9.33 9.43
C ASN A 13 6.47 -9.13 9.92
N PHE A 14 6.79 -9.66 11.11
CA PHE A 14 8.07 -9.50 11.79
C PHE A 14 9.01 -10.70 11.62
N GLU A 15 8.58 -11.77 10.95
CA GLU A 15 9.43 -12.92 10.65
C GLU A 15 10.30 -12.60 9.43
N LEU A 16 11.40 -11.89 9.66
CA LEU A 16 12.32 -11.45 8.62
C LEU A 16 13.70 -12.08 8.81
N GLU A 17 14.29 -12.48 7.69
CA GLU A 17 15.67 -12.92 7.61
C GLU A 17 16.51 -11.84 6.93
N PHE A 18 17.76 -11.69 7.40
CA PHE A 18 18.70 -10.70 6.88
C PHE A 18 19.97 -11.40 6.41
N GLU A 19 20.42 -11.08 5.22
CA GLU A 19 21.67 -11.60 4.67
C GLU A 19 22.47 -10.50 3.98
N THR A 20 23.80 -10.59 4.05
CA THR A 20 24.70 -9.70 3.30
C THR A 20 25.35 -10.50 2.18
N ILE A 21 25.10 -10.08 0.95
CA ILE A 21 25.65 -10.71 -0.26
C ILE A 21 26.66 -9.76 -0.90
N GLN A 22 27.82 -10.30 -1.25
CA GLN A 22 28.81 -9.65 -2.09
C GLN A 22 28.96 -10.45 -3.38
N GLU A 23 28.53 -9.91 -4.50
CA GLU A 23 28.48 -10.61 -5.78
C GLU A 23 29.89 -10.96 -6.31
N ASN A 24 30.85 -10.09 -6.05
CA ASN A 24 32.27 -10.33 -6.34
C ASN A 24 33.15 -9.47 -5.41
N ARG A 25 34.50 -9.66 -5.48
CA ARG A 25 35.44 -8.95 -4.59
C ARG A 25 35.46 -7.44 -4.75
N GLU A 26 35.03 -6.94 -5.90
CA GLU A 26 35.05 -5.50 -6.26
C GLU A 26 33.68 -4.85 -6.01
N ALA A 27 32.60 -5.62 -5.99
CA ALA A 27 31.28 -5.12 -5.73
C ALA A 27 31.06 -4.82 -4.24
N PRO A 28 30.35 -3.75 -3.88
CA PRO A 28 29.98 -3.50 -2.49
C PRO A 28 29.03 -4.59 -2.00
N ALA A 29 29.24 -5.03 -0.78
CA ALA A 29 28.32 -5.95 -0.11
C ALA A 29 26.93 -5.30 0.01
N ARG A 30 25.88 -6.04 -0.30
CA ARG A 30 24.48 -5.60 -0.26
C ARG A 30 23.72 -6.34 0.82
N LEU A 31 22.91 -5.61 1.58
CA LEU A 31 22.04 -6.18 2.60
C LEU A 31 20.70 -6.52 1.98
N TYR A 32 20.22 -7.72 2.26
CA TYR A 32 18.92 -8.23 1.81
C TYR A 32 18.01 -8.52 2.99
N ILE A 33 16.71 -8.35 2.76
CA ILE A 33 15.62 -8.66 3.68
C ILE A 33 14.77 -9.71 3.00
N THR A 34 14.50 -10.83 3.67
CA THR A 34 13.60 -11.87 3.18
C THR A 34 12.54 -12.16 4.24
N GLY A 35 11.30 -12.34 3.83
CA GLY A 35 10.20 -12.68 4.74
C GLY A 35 8.85 -12.74 4.05
N GLU A 36 7.81 -12.93 4.84
CA GLU A 36 6.43 -12.95 4.36
C GLU A 36 5.94 -11.52 4.09
N TYR A 37 5.65 -11.21 2.82
CA TYR A 37 5.20 -9.89 2.39
C TYR A 37 3.70 -9.81 2.22
N ILE A 38 3.06 -10.90 1.79
CA ILE A 38 1.61 -10.95 1.55
C ILE A 38 1.03 -12.22 2.17
N MET A 39 -0.08 -12.07 2.88
CA MET A 39 -0.86 -13.17 3.45
C MET A 39 -2.23 -13.23 2.76
N LEU A 40 -2.62 -14.42 2.30
CA LEU A 40 -3.88 -14.70 1.62
C LEU A 40 -4.85 -15.47 2.53
N ASN A 41 -6.14 -15.42 2.19
CA ASN A 41 -7.22 -16.25 2.72
C ASN A 41 -7.42 -16.20 4.24
N ARG A 42 -6.60 -15.48 4.95
CA ARG A 42 -6.64 -15.36 6.41
C ARG A 42 -6.99 -13.95 6.84
N LYS A 43 -7.71 -13.86 7.93
CA LYS A 43 -8.01 -12.58 8.56
C LYS A 43 -6.76 -12.04 9.25
N ASN A 44 -6.30 -10.88 8.80
CA ASN A 44 -5.19 -10.19 9.43
C ASN A 44 -5.63 -9.42 10.69
N LYS A 45 -4.68 -8.78 11.37
CA LYS A 45 -4.96 -8.01 12.60
C LYS A 45 -5.90 -6.81 12.36
N ASN A 46 -5.96 -6.29 11.12
CA ASN A 46 -6.90 -5.24 10.71
C ASN A 46 -8.28 -5.78 10.34
N ARG A 47 -8.54 -7.08 10.62
CA ARG A 47 -9.76 -7.81 10.28
C ARG A 47 -10.04 -7.87 8.77
N ARG A 48 -9.02 -7.74 7.93
CA ARG A 48 -9.13 -7.84 6.47
C ARG A 48 -8.73 -9.23 6.00
N ILE A 49 -9.40 -9.67 4.94
CA ILE A 49 -9.16 -10.94 4.26
C ILE A 49 -8.85 -10.61 2.80
N TYR A 50 -7.69 -11.06 2.35
CA TYR A 50 -7.28 -11.01 0.96
C TYR A 50 -7.54 -12.37 0.33
N GLU A 51 -8.67 -12.51 -0.36
CA GLU A 51 -9.02 -13.74 -1.05
C GLU A 51 -8.03 -14.00 -2.19
N GLU A 52 -7.60 -15.24 -2.34
CA GLU A 52 -6.62 -15.63 -3.36
C GLU A 52 -7.08 -15.24 -4.77
N SER A 53 -8.35 -15.44 -5.09
CA SER A 53 -8.94 -15.10 -6.38
C SER A 53 -8.81 -13.62 -6.75
N GLU A 54 -8.81 -12.72 -5.75
CA GLU A 54 -8.65 -11.29 -5.93
C GLU A 54 -7.17 -10.88 -6.00
N MET A 55 -6.32 -11.51 -5.17
CA MET A 55 -4.93 -11.13 -5.05
C MET A 55 -4.02 -11.68 -6.15
N LEU A 56 -4.29 -12.89 -6.68
CA LEU A 56 -3.43 -13.47 -7.71
C LEU A 56 -3.25 -12.60 -8.95
N PRO A 57 -4.32 -11.99 -9.53
CA PRO A 57 -4.13 -11.05 -10.65
C PRO A 57 -3.26 -9.84 -10.26
N ALA A 58 -3.47 -9.27 -9.06
CA ALA A 58 -2.69 -8.13 -8.58
C ALA A 58 -1.22 -8.48 -8.37
N ILE A 59 -0.93 -9.64 -7.78
CA ILE A 59 0.44 -10.13 -7.58
C ILE A 59 1.12 -10.38 -8.94
N LYS A 60 0.40 -10.98 -9.89
CA LYS A 60 0.92 -11.21 -11.23
C LYS A 60 1.30 -9.89 -11.90
N THR A 61 0.38 -8.91 -11.93
CA THR A 61 0.65 -7.58 -12.48
C THR A 61 1.84 -6.91 -11.77
N PHE A 62 1.89 -6.96 -10.44
CA PHE A 62 3.00 -6.37 -9.69
C PHE A 62 4.34 -7.03 -10.02
N ASN A 63 4.38 -8.35 -10.16
CA ASN A 63 5.59 -9.04 -10.58
C ASN A 63 6.02 -8.67 -11.99
N GLU A 64 5.10 -8.70 -12.97
CA GLU A 64 5.41 -8.44 -14.37
C GLU A 64 5.81 -6.99 -14.63
N GLU A 65 5.08 -6.02 -14.06
CA GLU A 65 5.25 -4.60 -14.36
C GLU A 65 6.27 -3.89 -13.45
N TYR A 66 6.53 -4.42 -12.25
CA TYR A 66 7.39 -3.76 -11.28
C TYR A 66 8.59 -4.59 -10.88
N VAL A 67 8.41 -5.85 -10.44
CA VAL A 67 9.55 -6.66 -9.96
C VAL A 67 10.49 -7.01 -11.11
N LEU A 68 9.96 -7.58 -12.20
CA LEU A 68 10.76 -7.95 -13.39
C LEU A 68 11.30 -6.73 -14.15
N ALA A 69 10.64 -5.59 -14.03
CA ALA A 69 11.09 -4.34 -14.64
C ALA A 69 12.05 -3.53 -13.74
N ASP A 70 12.52 -4.10 -12.63
CA ASP A 70 13.41 -3.44 -11.66
C ASP A 70 12.85 -2.14 -11.04
N ARG A 71 11.52 -2.01 -10.95
CA ARG A 71 10.80 -0.83 -10.46
C ARG A 71 10.09 -1.05 -9.13
N ALA A 72 10.01 -2.29 -8.64
CA ALA A 72 9.37 -2.59 -7.35
C ALA A 72 10.21 -2.06 -6.21
N ALA A 73 9.65 -1.20 -5.39
CA ALA A 73 10.33 -0.60 -4.26
C ALA A 73 9.42 -0.53 -3.02
N GLY A 74 10.02 -0.21 -1.88
CA GLY A 74 9.30 0.07 -0.65
C GLY A 74 9.93 1.25 0.10
N GLU A 75 9.08 1.95 0.82
CA GLU A 75 9.42 3.11 1.64
C GLU A 75 9.80 2.69 3.07
N LEU A 76 10.46 3.59 3.79
CA LEU A 76 10.56 3.51 5.25
C LEU A 76 9.36 4.20 5.87
N ASN A 77 8.49 3.44 6.49
CA ASN A 77 7.11 3.75 6.88
C ASN A 77 6.21 4.11 5.68
N HIS A 78 4.92 3.88 5.84
CA HIS A 78 3.93 4.26 4.84
C HIS A 78 3.85 5.78 4.67
N SER A 79 3.78 6.24 3.43
CA SER A 79 3.36 7.60 3.10
C SER A 79 1.84 7.71 3.05
N ASP A 80 1.32 8.93 3.19
CA ASP A 80 -0.12 9.22 3.15
C ASP A 80 -0.67 9.28 1.71
N SER A 81 0.18 9.03 0.72
CA SER A 81 -0.16 9.05 -0.70
C SER A 81 -0.11 7.65 -1.29
N PRO A 82 -0.97 7.33 -2.27
CA PRO A 82 -0.82 6.12 -3.08
C PRO A 82 0.45 6.15 -3.93
N ASP A 83 0.94 7.33 -4.29
CA ASP A 83 2.19 7.48 -5.04
C ASP A 83 3.39 7.12 -4.17
N MET A 84 4.36 6.44 -4.79
CA MET A 84 5.63 6.15 -4.14
C MET A 84 6.46 7.43 -4.02
N ASN A 85 6.89 7.76 -2.81
CA ASN A 85 7.76 8.90 -2.58
C ASN A 85 9.23 8.50 -2.77
N LEU A 86 9.83 8.97 -3.87
CA LEU A 86 11.22 8.66 -4.23
C LEU A 86 12.24 9.05 -3.15
N GLU A 87 11.97 10.09 -2.36
CA GLU A 87 12.83 10.50 -1.26
C GLU A 87 12.85 9.47 -0.12
N ARG A 88 11.74 8.75 0.07
CA ARG A 88 11.55 7.79 1.17
C ARG A 88 11.91 6.35 0.82
N LEU A 89 12.30 6.07 -0.43
CA LEU A 89 12.63 4.70 -0.85
C LEU A 89 13.80 4.14 -0.02
N ALA A 90 13.56 3.01 0.62
CA ALA A 90 14.50 2.35 1.51
C ALA A 90 15.04 1.02 0.96
N HIS A 91 14.23 0.33 0.17
CA HIS A 91 14.61 -0.96 -0.41
C HIS A 91 13.95 -1.20 -1.77
N LYS A 92 14.55 -2.09 -2.56
CA LYS A 92 14.06 -2.58 -3.85
C LYS A 92 13.63 -4.03 -3.70
N ILE A 93 12.40 -4.34 -4.10
CA ILE A 93 11.90 -5.72 -4.11
C ILE A 93 12.47 -6.41 -5.34
N VAL A 94 13.28 -7.43 -5.14
CA VAL A 94 13.95 -8.18 -6.21
C VAL A 94 13.27 -9.52 -6.50
N LYS A 95 12.40 -9.98 -5.60
CA LYS A 95 11.66 -11.23 -5.75
C LYS A 95 10.38 -11.20 -4.93
N LEU A 96 9.30 -11.75 -5.47
CA LEU A 96 8.05 -12.01 -4.77
C LEU A 96 7.46 -13.30 -5.32
N GLU A 97 7.46 -14.35 -4.52
CA GLU A 97 7.02 -15.68 -4.93
C GLU A 97 6.18 -16.36 -3.87
N ARG A 98 5.35 -17.30 -4.28
CA ARG A 98 4.53 -18.09 -3.36
C ARG A 98 5.41 -18.94 -2.46
N SER A 99 5.12 -18.97 -1.17
CA SER A 99 5.83 -19.81 -0.21
C SER A 99 5.65 -21.29 -0.55
N SER A 100 6.74 -22.05 -0.53
CA SER A 100 6.72 -23.51 -0.72
C SER A 100 6.21 -24.27 0.52
N SER A 101 6.35 -23.66 1.71
CA SER A 101 5.94 -24.28 2.98
C SER A 101 4.49 -23.95 3.35
N ASN A 102 3.99 -22.80 2.95
CA ASN A 102 2.62 -22.35 3.26
C ASN A 102 2.03 -21.58 2.07
N PRO A 103 1.08 -22.18 1.32
CA PRO A 103 0.55 -21.56 0.10
C PRO A 103 -0.26 -20.28 0.34
N ASP A 104 -0.63 -19.98 1.58
CA ASP A 104 -1.32 -18.73 1.92
C ASP A 104 -0.36 -17.52 2.02
N TYR A 105 0.95 -17.72 1.84
CA TYR A 105 1.93 -16.64 1.93
C TYR A 105 2.71 -16.44 0.64
N TYR A 106 3.09 -15.20 0.40
CA TYR A 106 4.08 -14.81 -0.59
C TYR A 106 5.32 -14.27 0.11
N ILE A 107 6.44 -14.89 -0.20
CA ILE A 107 7.76 -14.51 0.30
C ILE A 107 8.36 -13.47 -0.61
N GLY A 108 8.74 -12.34 -0.02
CA GLY A 108 9.46 -11.28 -0.69
C GLY A 108 10.94 -11.30 -0.33
N LYS A 109 11.78 -10.92 -1.29
CA LYS A 109 13.18 -10.59 -1.05
C LYS A 109 13.45 -9.18 -1.55
N SER A 110 14.04 -8.35 -0.70
CA SER A 110 14.36 -6.97 -1.00
C SER A 110 15.83 -6.67 -0.76
N MET A 111 16.42 -5.88 -1.63
CA MET A 111 17.74 -5.31 -1.47
C MET A 111 17.61 -3.93 -0.79
N VAL A 112 18.31 -3.69 0.29
CA VAL A 112 18.38 -2.38 0.95
C VAL A 112 19.14 -1.41 0.06
N LEU A 113 18.55 -0.23 -0.17
CA LEU A 113 19.12 0.79 -1.04
C LEU A 113 20.20 1.61 -0.33
N SER A 114 21.11 2.19 -1.11
CA SER A 114 22.09 3.17 -0.61
C SER A 114 21.53 4.60 -0.48
N SER A 115 20.21 4.77 -0.66
CA SER A 115 19.48 6.03 -0.42
C SER A 115 19.58 6.46 1.06
N PRO A 116 19.26 7.72 1.40
CA PRO A 116 19.23 8.16 2.81
C PRO A 116 18.35 7.28 3.69
N PHE A 117 17.13 6.94 3.24
CA PHE A 117 16.21 6.09 4.00
C PHE A 117 16.64 4.62 4.01
N GLY A 118 17.30 4.14 2.96
CA GLY A 118 17.91 2.81 2.96
C GLY A 118 19.04 2.68 3.97
N LYS A 119 19.88 3.72 4.13
CA LYS A 119 20.91 3.74 5.17
C LYS A 119 20.35 3.77 6.58
N ILE A 120 19.22 4.47 6.80
CA ILE A 120 18.51 4.43 8.09
C ILE A 120 17.98 3.01 8.34
N LEU A 121 17.36 2.39 7.36
CA LEU A 121 16.88 1.01 7.47
C LEU A 121 18.03 0.03 7.75
N GLU A 122 19.16 0.18 7.05
CA GLU A 122 20.37 -0.61 7.29
C GLU A 122 20.89 -0.46 8.73
N SER A 123 20.90 0.77 9.28
CA SER A 123 21.36 0.99 10.66
C SER A 123 20.44 0.27 11.65
N TYR A 124 19.13 0.33 11.45
CA TYR A 124 18.17 -0.37 12.31
C TYR A 124 18.35 -1.89 12.28
N ILE A 125 18.62 -2.45 11.09
CA ILE A 125 18.90 -3.89 10.96
C ILE A 125 20.17 -4.26 11.72
N ARG A 126 21.25 -3.49 11.58
CA ARG A 126 22.54 -3.72 12.23
C ARG A 126 22.45 -3.59 13.77
N ASP A 127 21.61 -2.67 14.23
CA ASP A 127 21.37 -2.44 15.67
C ASP A 127 20.38 -3.46 16.27
N GLY A 128 19.82 -4.36 15.43
CA GLY A 128 18.88 -5.41 15.88
C GLY A 128 17.48 -4.89 16.17
N LEU A 129 17.12 -3.70 15.68
CA LEU A 129 15.75 -3.18 15.81
C LEU A 129 14.79 -4.05 15.02
N LYS A 130 13.70 -4.47 15.65
CA LYS A 130 12.64 -5.23 14.98
C LYS A 130 11.70 -4.27 14.25
N PHE A 131 11.45 -4.57 13.00
CA PHE A 131 10.44 -3.94 12.15
C PHE A 131 9.79 -5.02 11.30
N GLY A 132 8.78 -4.68 10.52
CA GLY A 132 8.11 -5.64 9.66
C GLY A 132 7.90 -5.10 8.26
N MET A 133 7.48 -6.00 7.35
CA MET A 133 7.11 -5.65 5.98
C MET A 133 5.59 -5.58 5.86
N SER A 134 5.10 -4.53 5.24
CA SER A 134 3.68 -4.21 5.17
C SER A 134 3.26 -3.84 3.77
N THR A 135 2.28 -4.57 3.22
CA THR A 135 1.75 -4.31 1.88
C THR A 135 0.92 -3.02 1.87
N LYS A 136 1.21 -2.17 0.89
CA LYS A 136 0.43 -0.98 0.53
C LYS A 136 -0.31 -1.25 -0.77
N CYS A 137 -1.64 -1.14 -0.77
CA CYS A 137 -2.44 -1.35 -1.97
C CYS A 137 -3.64 -0.40 -2.04
N LEU A 138 -4.19 -0.25 -3.24
CA LEU A 138 -5.52 0.30 -3.44
C LEU A 138 -6.52 -0.84 -3.56
N GLY A 139 -7.72 -0.71 -2.98
CA GLY A 139 -8.75 -1.73 -3.07
C GLY A 139 -10.10 -1.23 -2.57
N GLN A 140 -11.13 -2.01 -2.84
CA GLN A 140 -12.45 -1.82 -2.25
C GLN A 140 -12.56 -2.69 -0.99
N ILE A 141 -13.17 -2.16 0.06
CA ILE A 141 -13.42 -2.91 1.29
C ILE A 141 -14.89 -3.28 1.32
N MET A 142 -15.19 -4.57 1.32
CA MET A 142 -16.52 -5.11 1.55
C MET A 142 -16.62 -5.60 2.99
N GLU A 143 -17.46 -4.96 3.77
CA GLU A 143 -17.71 -5.36 5.14
C GLU A 143 -18.37 -6.74 5.22
N SER A 144 -17.93 -7.56 6.16
CA SER A 144 -18.49 -8.87 6.46
C SER A 144 -18.33 -9.20 7.94
N SER A 145 -19.24 -9.99 8.48
CA SER A 145 -19.20 -10.46 9.89
C SER A 145 -17.92 -11.24 10.20
N ASP A 146 -17.40 -11.97 9.22
CA ASP A 146 -16.21 -12.82 9.38
C ASP A 146 -14.88 -12.07 9.16
N GLY A 147 -14.95 -10.83 8.68
CA GLY A 147 -13.80 -10.00 8.34
C GLY A 147 -14.02 -9.27 7.03
N ASN A 148 -13.45 -8.08 6.90
CA ASN A 148 -13.64 -7.22 5.75
C ASN A 148 -12.86 -7.78 4.54
N LYS A 149 -13.54 -8.07 3.45
CA LYS A 149 -12.92 -8.59 2.22
C LYS A 149 -12.39 -7.46 1.36
N VAL A 150 -11.15 -7.59 0.91
CA VAL A 150 -10.54 -6.65 -0.04
C VAL A 150 -10.82 -7.13 -1.46
N LYS A 151 -11.43 -6.27 -2.27
CA LYS A 151 -11.79 -6.53 -3.66
C LYS A 151 -11.01 -5.65 -4.63
N SER A 152 -10.74 -6.21 -5.79
CA SER A 152 -10.00 -5.53 -6.89
C SER A 152 -8.72 -4.83 -6.40
N PRO A 153 -7.84 -5.49 -5.64
CA PRO A 153 -6.63 -4.88 -5.13
C PRO A 153 -5.66 -4.50 -6.27
N VAL A 154 -4.93 -3.41 -6.05
CA VAL A 154 -3.77 -3.01 -6.87
C VAL A 154 -2.61 -2.79 -5.92
N ILE A 155 -1.59 -3.62 -6.00
CA ILE A 155 -0.41 -3.52 -5.14
C ILE A 155 0.43 -2.33 -5.59
N LEU A 156 0.73 -1.43 -4.66
CA LEU A 156 1.56 -0.25 -4.89
C LEU A 156 3.01 -0.51 -4.46
N GLY A 157 3.20 -1.27 -3.40
CA GLY A 157 4.51 -1.61 -2.84
C GLY A 157 4.38 -2.42 -1.56
N VAL A 158 5.52 -2.73 -0.98
CA VAL A 158 5.62 -3.31 0.37
C VAL A 158 6.64 -2.49 1.12
N ASP A 159 6.24 -1.86 2.21
CA ASP A 159 7.05 -0.89 2.94
C ASP A 159 7.64 -1.51 4.21
N ALA A 160 8.82 -1.04 4.62
CA ALA A 160 9.41 -1.39 5.90
C ALA A 160 8.83 -0.49 6.99
N VAL A 161 8.12 -1.06 7.96
CA VAL A 161 7.39 -0.29 8.98
C VAL A 161 7.72 -0.76 10.39
N TYR A 162 7.75 0.19 11.34
CA TYR A 162 7.86 -0.12 12.76
C TYR A 162 6.52 -0.64 13.29
N ASP A 163 6.53 -1.44 14.37
CA ASP A 163 5.32 -2.02 14.95
C ASP A 163 4.28 -0.93 15.27
N PRO A 164 3.11 -0.97 14.63
CA PRO A 164 2.06 0.02 14.85
C PRO A 164 1.25 -0.20 16.13
N SER A 165 1.70 -1.03 17.07
CA SER A 165 0.98 -1.29 18.32
C SER A 165 0.67 -0.03 19.15
N VAL A 166 1.30 1.11 18.80
CA VAL A 166 1.07 2.43 19.42
C VAL A 166 0.37 3.44 18.49
N SER A 167 0.32 3.22 17.15
CA SER A 167 -0.17 4.22 16.19
C SER A 167 -1.35 3.78 15.29
N THR A 168 -1.92 2.62 15.53
CA THR A 168 -3.03 2.06 14.71
C THR A 168 -4.28 2.94 14.66
N ALA A 169 -4.48 3.83 15.63
CA ALA A 169 -5.62 4.74 15.64
C ALA A 169 -5.48 5.92 14.65
N PHE A 170 -4.25 6.31 14.29
CA PHE A 170 -4.02 7.48 13.44
C PHE A 170 -3.91 7.15 11.95
N VAL A 171 -3.26 6.06 11.59
CA VAL A 171 -3.01 5.71 10.18
C VAL A 171 -4.25 5.11 9.54
N ASN A 172 -4.97 4.23 10.23
CA ASN A 172 -6.15 3.57 9.69
C ASN A 172 -7.34 4.52 9.46
N GLY A 173 -7.52 5.54 10.31
CA GLY A 173 -8.66 6.45 10.22
C GLY A 173 -8.52 7.52 9.12
N ILE A 174 -7.31 7.97 8.81
CA ILE A 174 -7.07 9.05 7.85
C ILE A 174 -7.00 8.52 6.42
N LEU A 175 -6.35 7.36 6.20
CA LEU A 175 -6.16 6.82 4.85
C LEU A 175 -7.41 6.11 4.33
N GLU A 176 -8.18 5.47 5.18
CA GLU A 176 -9.43 4.79 4.79
C GLU A 176 -10.56 5.75 4.39
N ASN A 177 -10.49 7.02 4.79
CA ASN A 177 -11.50 8.03 4.42
C ASN A 177 -11.26 8.65 3.03
N ARG A 178 -10.14 8.36 2.37
CA ARG A 178 -9.85 8.83 1.01
C ARG A 178 -10.15 7.75 -0.01
N GLU A 179 -10.83 8.15 -1.08
CA GLU A 179 -11.11 7.29 -2.21
C GLU A 179 -10.31 7.73 -3.43
N TYR A 180 -9.82 6.77 -4.20
CA TYR A 180 -8.97 6.99 -5.35
C TYR A 180 -9.57 6.35 -6.60
N ILE A 181 -9.33 6.98 -7.75
CA ILE A 181 -9.68 6.49 -9.06
C ILE A 181 -8.39 6.26 -9.83
N ILE A 182 -8.30 5.10 -10.48
CA ILE A 182 -7.24 4.81 -11.44
C ILE A 182 -7.84 5.04 -12.83
N SER A 183 -7.26 5.97 -13.59
CA SER A 183 -7.63 6.23 -14.97
C SER A 183 -7.08 5.16 -15.91
N ASP A 184 -7.60 5.09 -17.14
CA ASP A 184 -7.18 4.09 -18.14
C ASP A 184 -5.70 4.21 -18.53
N ASP A 185 -5.08 5.38 -18.33
CA ASP A 185 -3.65 5.62 -18.50
C ASP A 185 -2.81 5.33 -17.23
N GLY A 186 -3.43 4.71 -16.20
CA GLY A 186 -2.77 4.29 -14.97
C GLY A 186 -2.55 5.40 -13.93
N LYS A 187 -3.02 6.62 -14.17
CA LYS A 187 -2.88 7.71 -13.20
C LYS A 187 -3.85 7.55 -12.04
N ILE A 188 -3.33 7.77 -10.84
CA ILE A 188 -4.12 7.73 -9.60
C ILE A 188 -4.52 9.16 -9.25
N ALA A 189 -5.81 9.38 -8.98
CA ALA A 189 -6.34 10.65 -8.53
C ALA A 189 -7.30 10.43 -7.36
N GLU A 190 -7.30 11.35 -6.39
CA GLU A 190 -8.28 11.33 -5.31
C GLU A 190 -9.67 11.61 -5.88
N ALA A 191 -10.66 10.78 -5.53
CA ALA A 191 -11.99 10.82 -6.13
C ALA A 191 -12.71 12.16 -5.94
N TYR A 192 -12.40 12.86 -4.86
CA TYR A 192 -13.02 14.14 -4.50
C TYR A 192 -12.18 15.37 -4.86
N ALA A 193 -10.93 15.21 -5.31
CA ALA A 193 -10.08 16.36 -5.69
C ALA A 193 -10.69 17.20 -6.84
N LYS A 194 -11.43 16.57 -7.74
CA LYS A 194 -12.19 17.29 -8.77
C LYS A 194 -13.35 18.11 -8.21
N LEU A 195 -14.03 17.59 -7.18
CA LEU A 195 -15.14 18.29 -6.53
C LEU A 195 -14.63 19.47 -5.73
N ASP A 196 -13.55 19.33 -4.97
CA ASP A 196 -12.91 20.41 -4.21
C ASP A 196 -12.40 21.52 -5.13
N ASN A 197 -11.77 21.18 -6.25
CA ASN A 197 -11.31 22.15 -7.24
C ASN A 197 -12.49 22.85 -7.94
N GLN A 198 -13.59 22.17 -8.21
CA GLN A 198 -14.80 22.77 -8.73
C GLN A 198 -15.45 23.70 -7.70
N LEU A 199 -15.55 23.28 -6.44
CA LEU A 199 -16.09 24.10 -5.34
C LEU A 199 -15.22 25.35 -5.07
N ALA A 200 -13.89 25.20 -5.13
CA ALA A 200 -12.96 26.32 -4.98
C ALA A 200 -13.03 27.36 -6.12
N SER A 201 -13.49 26.95 -7.31
CA SER A 201 -13.65 27.82 -8.46
C SER A 201 -14.93 28.65 -8.44
N PHE A 202 -15.89 28.37 -7.53
CA PHE A 202 -17.11 29.16 -7.38
C PHE A 202 -16.87 30.45 -6.62
N PRO A 203 -17.33 31.60 -7.11
CA PRO A 203 -17.24 32.87 -6.38
C PRO A 203 -17.99 32.79 -5.03
N SER A 204 -17.39 33.35 -3.99
CA SER A 204 -17.94 33.33 -2.61
C SER A 204 -19.37 33.86 -2.48
N LYS A 205 -19.87 34.61 -3.48
CA LYS A 205 -21.24 35.12 -3.55
C LYS A 205 -22.32 34.05 -3.82
N HIS A 206 -21.95 32.82 -4.14
CA HIS A 206 -22.88 31.74 -4.47
C HIS A 206 -22.89 30.60 -3.44
N ARG A 207 -22.48 30.85 -2.19
CA ARG A 207 -22.48 29.84 -1.13
C ARG A 207 -23.84 29.15 -0.94
N ASP A 208 -24.93 29.88 -1.06
CA ASP A 208 -26.27 29.31 -0.87
C ASP A 208 -26.65 28.38 -2.02
N ALA A 209 -26.33 28.73 -3.25
CA ALA A 209 -26.54 27.88 -4.42
C ALA A 209 -25.65 26.62 -4.40
N ILE A 210 -24.44 26.71 -3.86
CA ILE A 210 -23.52 25.60 -3.64
C ILE A 210 -24.10 24.65 -2.58
N ASN A 211 -24.62 25.19 -1.49
CA ASN A 211 -25.25 24.40 -0.42
C ASN A 211 -26.51 23.67 -0.92
N GLU A 212 -27.34 24.32 -1.74
CA GLU A 212 -28.49 23.68 -2.39
C GLU A 212 -28.08 22.56 -3.35
N TYR A 213 -27.07 22.80 -4.19
CA TYR A 213 -26.53 21.80 -5.11
C TYR A 213 -25.95 20.57 -4.39
N ILE A 214 -25.16 20.78 -3.33
CA ILE A 214 -24.63 19.70 -2.49
C ILE A 214 -25.76 18.94 -1.83
N LEU A 215 -26.73 19.61 -1.26
CA LEU A 215 -27.89 19.02 -0.57
C LEU A 215 -28.75 18.18 -1.54
N GLU A 216 -28.95 18.66 -2.76
CA GLU A 216 -29.73 17.96 -3.78
C GLU A 216 -29.01 16.69 -4.29
N ASN A 217 -27.69 16.77 -4.51
CA ASN A 217 -26.91 15.60 -4.89
C ASN A 217 -26.80 14.59 -3.74
N PHE A 218 -26.69 15.05 -2.50
CA PHE A 218 -26.70 14.17 -1.33
C PHE A 218 -28.06 13.45 -1.15
N LYS A 219 -29.18 14.16 -1.37
CA LYS A 219 -30.52 13.54 -1.39
C LYS A 219 -30.67 12.49 -2.51
N LYS A 220 -30.14 12.76 -3.71
CA LYS A 220 -30.13 11.79 -4.81
C LYS A 220 -29.27 10.58 -4.50
N PHE A 221 -28.14 10.77 -3.84
CA PHE A 221 -27.27 9.69 -3.37
C PHE A 221 -27.99 8.81 -2.34
N LEU A 222 -28.61 9.40 -1.31
CA LEU A 222 -29.38 8.66 -0.30
C LEU A 222 -30.56 7.92 -0.91
N ALA A 223 -31.20 8.42 -1.96
CA ALA A 223 -32.30 7.76 -2.65
C ALA A 223 -31.84 6.61 -3.58
N SER A 224 -30.54 6.48 -3.82
CA SER A 224 -29.93 5.42 -4.63
C SER A 224 -29.35 4.28 -3.80
N LEU A 225 -29.36 4.41 -2.47
CA LEU A 225 -29.02 3.37 -1.49
C LEU A 225 -30.27 2.54 -1.16
#